data_3749382654eab1af48f1b76a75e102e5
#
_entry.id   3749382654eab1af48f1b76a75e102e5
#
_cell.length_a   1.000
_cell.length_b   1.000
_cell.length_c   1.000
_cell.angle_alpha   90.00
_cell.angle_beta   90.00
_cell.angle_gamma   90.00
#
_symmetry.space_group_name_H-M   'P 1'
#
loop_
_entity.id
_entity.type
_entity.pdbx_description
1 polymer ?
#
loop_
_entity_poly.entity_id
_entity_poly.type
_entity_poly.pdbx_seq_one_letter_code
_entity_poly.pdbx_strand_id
1 'polypeptide(L)' 'MDKPTEIVDYANPALKAEAALRALHEAALEKNWYEALEQALQTIRWAAETHAALKVMQQKDR' A
#
# COMPACT_ATOMS: atom_id res chain seq x y z
N MET A 1 -26.55 13.13 -3.02
CA MET A 1 -26.16 12.74 -2.70
C MET A 1 -25.48 12.57 -2.14
N ASP A 2 -25.18 12.55 -1.66
CA ASP A 2 -24.49 12.35 -1.12
C ASP A 2 -23.59 11.74 -1.09
N LYS A 3 -22.89 11.90 -0.96
CA LYS A 3 -22.06 11.31 -1.05
C LYS A 3 -21.44 10.87 -0.12
N PRO A 4 -21.30 10.01 -0.01
CA PRO A 4 -20.66 9.39 1.00
C PRO A 4 -19.31 9.84 1.07
N THR A 5 -19.00 10.31 2.10
CA THR A 5 -17.80 10.81 2.24
C THR A 5 -16.83 9.85 2.66
N GLU A 6 -17.22 8.68 3.09
CA GLU A 6 -16.34 7.80 3.56
C GLU A 6 -16.10 6.75 2.64
N ILE A 7 -15.47 6.91 1.56
CA ILE A 7 -15.18 5.90 0.65
C ILE A 7 -13.89 5.28 1.02
N VAL A 8 -13.93 4.08 1.44
CA VAL A 8 -12.73 3.36 1.76
C VAL A 8 -12.26 2.77 0.48
N ASP A 9 -11.11 3.22 0.02
CA ASP A 9 -10.61 2.82 -1.27
C ASP A 9 -9.28 2.09 -1.10
N TYR A 10 -9.27 0.83 -1.40
CA TYR A 10 -8.06 0.04 -1.27
C TYR A 10 -7.04 0.38 -2.34
N ALA A 11 -7.48 0.98 -3.43
CA ALA A 11 -6.58 1.22 -4.56
C ALA A 11 -5.47 2.20 -4.22
N ASN A 12 -5.78 3.20 -3.42
CA ASN A 12 -4.80 4.20 -3.09
C ASN A 12 -3.62 3.61 -2.31
N PRO A 13 -3.83 2.92 -1.20
CA PRO A 13 -2.69 2.30 -0.52
C PRO A 13 -2.07 1.17 -1.34
N ALA A 14 -2.86 0.48 -2.16
CA ALA A 14 -2.30 -0.59 -2.99
C ALA A 14 -1.30 -0.03 -4.00
N LEU A 15 -1.64 1.11 -4.62
CA LEU A 15 -0.72 1.73 -5.56
C LEU A 15 0.55 2.20 -4.87
N LYS A 16 0.42 2.68 -3.64
CA LYS A 16 1.60 3.09 -2.90
C LYS A 16 2.47 1.91 -2.53
N ALA A 17 1.85 0.77 -2.22
CA ALA A 17 2.61 -0.43 -1.93
C ALA A 17 3.36 -0.90 -3.16
N GLU A 18 2.72 -0.82 -4.33
CA GLU A 18 3.38 -1.20 -5.57
C GLU A 18 4.58 -0.30 -5.87
N ALA A 19 4.40 1.00 -5.64
CA ALA A 19 5.48 1.93 -5.89
C ALA A 19 6.65 1.68 -4.96
N ALA A 20 6.36 1.40 -3.69
CA ALA A 20 7.41 1.12 -2.72
C ALA A 20 8.13 -0.18 -3.07
N LEU A 21 7.38 -1.18 -3.52
CA LEU A 21 7.97 -2.46 -3.88
C LEU A 21 8.90 -2.30 -5.08
N ARG A 22 8.49 -1.49 -6.05
CA ARG A 22 9.32 -1.24 -7.21
C ARG A 22 10.60 -0.51 -6.81
N ALA A 23 10.48 0.49 -5.94
CA ALA A 23 11.64 1.23 -5.47
C ALA A 23 12.59 0.33 -4.69
N LEU A 24 12.04 -0.59 -3.92
CA LEU A 24 12.83 -1.55 -3.19
C LEU A 24 13.64 -2.42 -4.14
N HIS A 25 12.99 -2.90 -5.20
CA HIS A 25 13.63 -3.75 -6.18
C HIS A 25 14.79 -3.01 -6.83
N GLU A 26 14.57 -1.77 -7.24
CA GLU A 26 15.61 -1.00 -7.89
C GLU A 26 16.77 -0.72 -6.97
N ALA A 27 16.46 -0.41 -5.72
CA ALA A 27 17.52 -0.15 -4.75
C ALA A 27 18.34 -1.40 -4.51
N ALA A 28 17.69 -2.55 -4.43
CA ALA A 28 18.40 -3.81 -4.22
C ALA A 28 19.29 -4.15 -5.39
N LEU A 29 18.83 -3.89 -6.61
CA LEU A 29 19.63 -4.15 -7.78
C LEU A 29 20.90 -3.30 -7.79
N GLU A 30 20.81 -2.11 -7.24
CA GLU A 30 21.96 -1.23 -7.15
C GLU A 30 22.75 -1.44 -5.87
N LYS A 31 22.34 -2.42 -5.09
CA LYS A 31 22.99 -2.74 -3.82
C LYS A 31 22.96 -1.57 -2.84
N ASN A 32 21.93 -0.73 -2.98
CA ASN A 32 21.72 0.35 -2.04
C ASN A 32 20.85 -0.23 -0.94
N TRP A 33 21.48 -0.93 0.02
CA TRP A 33 20.74 -1.69 1.01
C TRP A 33 19.94 -0.81 1.96
N TYR A 34 20.48 0.35 2.29
CA TYR A 34 19.75 1.24 3.18
C TYR A 34 18.42 1.65 2.58
N GLU A 35 18.45 2.08 1.31
CA GLU A 35 17.24 2.49 0.65
C GLU A 35 16.30 1.30 0.47
N ALA A 36 16.85 0.13 0.16
CA ALA A 36 16.02 -1.05 -0.02
C ALA A 36 15.28 -1.39 1.27
N LEU A 37 15.97 -1.27 2.41
CA LEU A 37 15.32 -1.55 3.68
C LEU A 37 14.24 -0.53 4.00
N GLU A 38 14.48 0.73 3.67
CA GLU A 38 13.48 1.76 3.88
C GLU A 38 12.23 1.48 3.05
N GLN A 39 12.43 1.13 1.79
CA GLN A 39 11.29 0.88 0.92
C GLN A 39 10.57 -0.40 1.32
N ALA A 40 11.28 -1.36 1.90
CA ALA A 40 10.64 -2.57 2.40
C ALA A 40 9.68 -2.22 3.53
N LEU A 41 10.08 -1.32 4.41
CA LEU A 41 9.18 -0.89 5.49
C LEU A 41 7.96 -0.17 4.93
N GLN A 42 8.17 0.66 3.91
CA GLN A 42 7.04 1.35 3.29
C GLN A 42 6.09 0.37 2.63
N THR A 43 6.64 -0.67 2.01
CA THR A 43 5.81 -1.69 1.38
C THR A 43 4.93 -2.38 2.41
N ILE A 44 5.51 -2.73 3.56
CA ILE A 44 4.75 -3.38 4.62
C ILE A 44 3.64 -2.45 5.11
N ARG A 45 3.98 -1.19 5.31
CA ARG A 45 3.02 -0.23 5.82
C ARG A 45 1.84 -0.06 4.88
N TRP A 46 2.10 0.13 3.59
CA TRP A 46 1.02 0.34 2.65
C TRP A 46 0.24 -0.94 2.38
N ALA A 47 0.91 -2.09 2.48
CA ALA A 47 0.21 -3.36 2.35
C ALA A 47 -0.75 -3.55 3.52
N ALA A 48 -0.34 -3.15 4.72
CA ALA A 48 -1.23 -3.26 5.88
C ALA A 48 -2.43 -2.35 5.71
N GLU A 49 -2.23 -1.15 5.17
CA GLU A 49 -3.33 -0.24 4.92
C GLU A 49 -4.28 -0.81 3.88
N THR A 50 -3.72 -1.44 2.86
CA THR A 50 -4.53 -2.07 1.83
C THR A 50 -5.37 -3.18 2.43
N HIS A 51 -4.78 -3.98 3.28
CA HIS A 51 -5.47 -5.08 3.93
C HIS A 51 -6.64 -4.54 4.78
N ALA A 52 -6.38 -3.48 5.53
CA ALA A 52 -7.41 -2.91 6.37
C ALA A 52 -8.57 -2.36 5.52
N ALA A 53 -8.23 -1.71 4.40
CA ALA A 53 -9.27 -1.17 3.52
C ALA A 53 -10.11 -2.29 2.93
N LEU A 54 -9.46 -3.38 2.53
CA LEU A 54 -10.21 -4.50 1.95
C LEU A 54 -11.12 -5.15 2.97
N LYS A 55 -10.71 -5.21 4.21
CA LYS A 55 -11.57 -5.78 5.24
C LYS A 55 -12.83 -4.94 5.43
N VAL A 56 -12.66 -3.63 5.41
CA VAL A 56 -13.83 -2.76 5.54
C VAL A 56 -14.75 -2.93 4.34
N MET A 57 -14.18 -3.01 3.14
CA MET A 57 -14.99 -3.17 1.94
C MET A 57 -15.73 -4.50 1.96
N GLN A 58 -15.07 -5.54 2.44
CA GLN A 58 -15.69 -6.85 2.53
C GLN A 58 -16.90 -6.81 3.46
N GLN A 59 -16.77 -6.11 4.59
CA GLN A 59 -17.85 -6.02 5.52
C GLN A 59 -19.03 -5.26 4.96
N LYS A 60 -18.75 -4.22 4.21
CA LYS A 60 -19.82 -3.44 3.64
C LYS A 60 -20.51 -4.12 2.48
N ASP A 61 -19.80 -5.03 1.85
CA ASP A 61 -20.34 -5.71 0.70
C ASP A 61 -21.29 -6.83 1.07
N ARG A 62 -21.58 -7.04 2.34
CA ARG A 62 -22.47 -8.11 2.73
C ARG A 62 -23.93 -7.69 2.72
#